data_0e57542c0842a01be6b4fbf356b12d73
#
_entry.id   0e57542c0842a01be6b4fbf356b12d73
#
_cell.length_a   1.000
_cell.length_b   1.000
_cell.length_c   1.000
_cell.angle_alpha   90.00
_cell.angle_beta   90.00
_cell.angle_gamma   90.00
#
_symmetry.space_group_name_H-M   'P 1'
#
loop_
_entity.id
_entity.type
_entity.pdbx_description
1 polymer ?
#
loop_
_entity_poly.entity_id
_entity_poly.type
_entity_poly.pdbx_seq_one_letter_code
_entity_poly.pdbx_strand_id
1 'polypeptide(L)'
;MSRIVILINSLSGGGAERVVSVLLNELCRENECYLILLENDVDYKLDERVKIISLNENANLSGLMKLIRLPLLAFRLSKIIKKYEFAQIVSFLYRANYINILSSIFVRHKTIISERIAPSAMHASGSTGAKINKFLIKILYGKADLVISVSQAIRLDLIKNFHTSTKQVVVYNPYDLEKIYLQSNKNIGININQKSIITAGTLCDRKNQQLILRAFANINDKEYTLYLLGKGKNESKLRKLSVELGIENKVFFLGFDSNPYKYLSKCSIFIFGSNAEGFPNALVEAMACGCAVISTDCLSGPREILSPDSDINFSLKDDIELGEFGILTPVGSQENLTKALNLLINDGNLRALYAQKAKRRANDFNVKKIIGEYKCIFC
;
A
#
# COMPACT_ATOMS: atom_id res chain seq x y z
N MET A 1 11.84 -17.24 23.49
CA MET A 1 11.72 -16.58 22.19
C MET A 1 10.53 -17.20 21.46
N SER A 2 9.57 -16.39 21.03
CA SER A 2 8.47 -16.88 20.20
C SER A 2 8.94 -17.05 18.77
N ARG A 3 8.31 -18.00 18.04
CA ARG A 3 8.58 -18.19 16.59
C ARG A 3 7.55 -17.42 15.79
N ILE A 4 8.01 -16.50 14.96
CA ILE A 4 7.17 -15.70 14.06
C ILE A 4 7.36 -16.20 12.63
N VAL A 5 6.29 -16.63 12.01
CA VAL A 5 6.30 -17.19 10.66
C VAL A 5 5.42 -16.36 9.74
N ILE A 6 6.01 -15.76 8.71
CA ILE A 6 5.30 -14.98 7.71
C ILE A 6 5.36 -15.70 6.36
N LEU A 7 4.19 -15.86 5.72
CA LEU A 7 4.04 -16.40 4.38
C LEU A 7 3.61 -15.29 3.41
N ILE A 8 4.32 -15.15 2.29
CA ILE A 8 3.97 -14.19 1.23
C ILE A 8 4.33 -14.75 -0.15
N ASN A 9 3.81 -14.17 -1.22
CA ASN A 9 4.07 -14.65 -2.58
C ASN A 9 5.56 -14.56 -2.95
N SER A 10 6.14 -13.38 -2.83
CA SER A 10 7.54 -13.04 -3.05
C SER A 10 7.90 -11.85 -2.16
N LEU A 11 9.12 -11.37 -2.19
CA LEU A 11 9.53 -10.12 -1.53
C LEU A 11 10.03 -9.10 -2.55
N SER A 12 9.44 -9.09 -3.75
CA SER A 12 9.81 -8.23 -4.88
C SER A 12 8.93 -7.00 -4.98
N GLY A 13 9.52 -5.81 -4.84
CA GLY A 13 9.04 -4.50 -5.30
C GLY A 13 7.67 -3.97 -4.85
N GLY A 14 6.86 -4.69 -4.07
CA GLY A 14 5.49 -4.32 -3.70
C GLY A 14 5.34 -3.61 -2.36
N GLY A 15 4.16 -3.02 -2.11
CA GLY A 15 3.85 -2.35 -0.85
C GLY A 15 3.64 -3.30 0.33
N ALA A 16 3.05 -4.47 0.10
CA ALA A 16 2.87 -5.51 1.11
C ALA A 16 4.21 -6.17 1.46
N GLU A 17 5.03 -6.42 0.46
CA GLU A 17 6.37 -6.97 0.55
C GLU A 17 7.28 -6.07 1.38
N ARG A 18 7.16 -4.76 1.18
CA ARG A 18 7.85 -3.77 2.01
C ARG A 18 7.41 -3.82 3.47
N VAL A 19 6.11 -3.91 3.74
CA VAL A 19 5.59 -4.05 5.10
C VAL A 19 6.14 -5.30 5.77
N VAL A 20 6.15 -6.45 5.07
CA VAL A 20 6.72 -7.71 5.57
C VAL A 20 8.21 -7.56 5.87
N SER A 21 8.99 -6.87 5.03
CA SER A 21 10.41 -6.64 5.31
C SER A 21 10.63 -5.77 6.56
N VAL A 22 9.82 -4.72 6.75
CA VAL A 22 9.88 -3.87 7.96
C VAL A 22 9.51 -4.68 9.20
N LEU A 23 8.42 -5.46 9.15
CA LEU A 23 7.98 -6.30 10.27
C LEU A 23 9.06 -7.31 10.67
N LEU A 24 9.62 -8.04 9.70
CA LEU A 24 10.63 -9.06 9.98
C LEU A 24 11.92 -8.45 10.55
N ASN A 25 12.40 -7.33 10.00
CA ASN A 25 13.61 -6.66 10.47
C ASN A 25 13.48 -6.12 11.91
N GLU A 26 12.28 -5.73 12.32
CA GLU A 26 12.04 -5.30 13.70
C GLU A 26 11.80 -6.49 14.65
N LEU A 27 11.00 -7.46 14.24
CA LEU A 27 10.60 -8.58 15.09
C LEU A 27 11.75 -9.57 15.33
N CYS A 28 12.69 -9.72 14.39
CA CYS A 28 13.84 -10.62 14.53
C CYS A 28 14.85 -10.18 15.59
N ARG A 29 14.70 -8.97 16.14
CA ARG A 29 15.56 -8.50 17.26
C ARG A 29 15.30 -9.28 18.55
N GLU A 30 14.07 -9.74 18.73
CA GLU A 30 13.62 -10.39 19.98
C GLU A 30 13.04 -11.79 19.76
N ASN A 31 12.81 -12.18 18.50
CA ASN A 31 12.13 -13.42 18.14
C ASN A 31 12.88 -14.21 17.08
N GLU A 32 12.58 -15.50 16.98
CA GLU A 32 13.02 -16.34 15.87
C GLU A 32 12.08 -16.15 14.69
N CYS A 33 12.54 -15.49 13.60
CA CYS A 33 11.71 -15.11 12.48
C CYS A 33 11.96 -16.00 11.25
N TYR A 34 10.86 -16.45 10.64
CA TYR A 34 10.85 -17.22 9.41
C TYR A 34 10.04 -16.49 8.33
N LEU A 35 10.59 -16.39 7.14
CA LEU A 35 9.90 -15.94 5.95
C LEU A 35 9.71 -17.12 5.01
N ILE A 36 8.46 -17.46 4.69
CA ILE A 36 8.12 -18.49 3.71
C ILE A 36 7.67 -17.77 2.44
N LEU A 37 8.35 -18.03 1.32
CA LEU A 37 8.07 -17.48 0.01
C LEU A 37 7.42 -18.54 -0.88
N LEU A 38 6.40 -18.17 -1.67
CA LEU A 38 5.90 -19.01 -2.75
C LEU A 38 6.92 -19.05 -3.89
N GLU A 39 7.35 -17.88 -4.34
CA GLU A 39 8.29 -17.64 -5.43
C GLU A 39 9.60 -17.10 -4.83
N ASN A 40 10.76 -17.62 -5.25
CA ASN A 40 12.06 -17.23 -4.67
C ASN A 40 12.60 -15.94 -5.31
N ASP A 41 11.95 -14.81 -5.01
CA ASP A 41 12.29 -13.49 -5.51
C ASP A 41 12.31 -12.48 -4.36
N VAL A 42 13.48 -11.85 -4.10
CA VAL A 42 13.74 -11.01 -2.92
C VAL A 42 14.52 -9.75 -3.30
N ASP A 43 13.83 -8.61 -3.36
CA ASP A 43 14.42 -7.30 -3.61
C ASP A 43 14.68 -6.51 -2.32
N TYR A 44 13.88 -6.76 -1.28
CA TYR A 44 14.01 -6.04 0.00
C TYR A 44 15.09 -6.68 0.87
N LYS A 45 15.98 -5.84 1.41
CA LYS A 45 17.01 -6.29 2.35
C LYS A 45 16.36 -6.73 3.67
N LEU A 46 16.69 -7.95 4.07
CA LEU A 46 16.33 -8.52 5.36
C LEU A 46 17.55 -8.59 6.27
N ASP A 47 17.30 -8.61 7.57
CA ASP A 47 18.28 -8.91 8.60
C ASP A 47 18.71 -10.38 8.48
N GLU A 48 19.98 -10.68 8.69
CA GLU A 48 20.57 -12.03 8.54
C GLU A 48 19.97 -13.06 9.52
N ARG A 49 19.33 -12.61 10.60
CA ARG A 49 18.61 -13.47 11.57
C ARG A 49 17.31 -14.03 11.01
N VAL A 50 16.76 -13.47 9.94
CA VAL A 50 15.53 -13.96 9.31
C VAL A 50 15.83 -15.19 8.45
N LYS A 51 15.22 -16.32 8.80
CA LYS A 51 15.36 -17.57 8.06
C LYS A 51 14.39 -17.62 6.90
N ILE A 52 14.89 -17.79 5.67
CA ILE A 52 14.07 -17.82 4.45
C ILE A 52 13.86 -19.27 4.01
N ILE A 53 12.62 -19.62 3.74
CA ILE A 53 12.20 -20.92 3.19
C ILE A 53 11.39 -20.67 1.91
N SER A 54 11.69 -21.34 0.79
CA SER A 54 10.93 -21.18 -0.45
C SER A 54 10.12 -22.45 -0.75
N LEU A 55 8.89 -22.26 -1.22
CA LEU A 55 8.06 -23.32 -1.80
C LEU A 55 8.43 -23.61 -3.27
N ASN A 56 9.37 -22.83 -3.83
CA ASN A 56 9.92 -22.98 -5.19
C ASN A 56 8.83 -23.07 -6.26
N GLU A 57 7.89 -22.11 -6.25
CA GLU A 57 6.92 -21.99 -7.31
C GLU A 57 7.47 -21.17 -8.47
N ASN A 58 7.11 -21.56 -9.68
CA ASN A 58 7.50 -20.83 -10.88
C ASN A 58 6.70 -19.52 -11.00
N ALA A 59 7.38 -18.38 -10.98
CA ALA A 59 6.80 -17.05 -11.10
C ALA A 59 6.05 -16.83 -12.44
N ASN A 60 6.49 -17.49 -13.52
CA ASN A 60 5.97 -17.30 -14.88
C ASN A 60 4.67 -18.05 -15.18
N LEU A 61 4.08 -18.75 -14.22
CA LEU A 61 2.81 -19.45 -14.42
C LEU A 61 1.66 -18.45 -14.64
N SER A 62 0.72 -18.84 -15.53
CA SER A 62 -0.52 -18.10 -15.73
C SER A 62 -1.35 -18.04 -14.44
N GLY A 63 -2.21 -17.03 -14.31
CA GLY A 63 -3.07 -16.87 -13.13
C GLY A 63 -3.95 -18.08 -12.84
N LEU A 64 -4.47 -18.76 -13.89
CA LEU A 64 -5.26 -19.99 -13.75
C LEU A 64 -4.41 -21.14 -13.20
N MET A 65 -3.22 -21.35 -13.74
CA MET A 65 -2.29 -22.38 -13.25
C MET A 65 -1.88 -22.13 -11.80
N LYS A 66 -1.67 -20.87 -11.43
CA LYS A 66 -1.39 -20.47 -10.04
C LYS A 66 -2.55 -20.83 -9.10
N LEU A 67 -3.81 -20.76 -9.54
CA LEU A 67 -4.98 -21.19 -8.76
C LEU A 67 -5.10 -22.72 -8.67
N ILE A 68 -4.91 -23.44 -9.76
CA ILE A 68 -4.95 -24.93 -9.79
C ILE A 68 -3.90 -25.54 -8.84
N ARG A 69 -2.77 -24.88 -8.65
CA ARG A 69 -1.67 -25.35 -7.81
C ARG A 69 -1.83 -25.06 -6.32
N LEU A 70 -2.89 -24.34 -5.89
CA LEU A 70 -3.12 -24.03 -4.47
C LEU A 70 -3.09 -25.27 -3.55
N PRO A 71 -3.78 -26.41 -3.86
CA PRO A 71 -3.73 -27.59 -2.99
C PRO A 71 -2.33 -28.21 -2.87
N LEU A 72 -1.55 -28.24 -3.96
CA LEU A 72 -0.17 -28.72 -3.95
C LEU A 72 0.72 -27.84 -3.05
N LEU A 73 0.59 -26.52 -3.15
CA LEU A 73 1.36 -25.60 -2.33
C LEU A 73 0.95 -25.67 -0.86
N ALA A 74 -0.34 -25.83 -0.58
CA ALA A 74 -0.84 -26.05 0.77
C ALA A 74 -0.28 -27.35 1.38
N PHE A 75 -0.20 -28.43 0.59
CA PHE A 75 0.45 -29.67 1.04
C PHE A 75 1.95 -29.50 1.26
N ARG A 76 2.67 -28.76 0.39
CA ARG A 76 4.10 -28.46 0.62
C ARG A 76 4.29 -27.61 1.89
N LEU A 77 3.45 -26.61 2.10
CA LEU A 77 3.46 -25.80 3.32
C LEU A 77 3.23 -26.64 4.57
N SER A 78 2.27 -27.57 4.54
CA SER A 78 1.98 -28.46 5.68
C SER A 78 3.17 -29.33 6.07
N LYS A 79 3.99 -29.78 5.12
CA LYS A 79 5.24 -30.50 5.41
C LYS A 79 6.27 -29.61 6.13
N ILE A 80 6.36 -28.34 5.74
CA ILE A 80 7.24 -27.37 6.41
C ILE A 80 6.73 -27.11 7.82
N ILE A 81 5.42 -26.88 7.99
CA ILE A 81 4.79 -26.66 9.32
C ILE A 81 5.11 -27.84 10.24
N LYS A 82 4.94 -29.08 9.76
CA LYS A 82 5.22 -30.29 10.54
C LYS A 82 6.71 -30.44 10.85
N LYS A 83 7.60 -30.15 9.89
CA LYS A 83 9.06 -30.26 10.08
C LYS A 83 9.59 -29.28 11.13
N TYR A 84 9.09 -28.05 11.16
CA TYR A 84 9.55 -26.99 12.05
C TYR A 84 8.64 -26.77 13.25
N GLU A 85 7.54 -27.53 13.35
CA GLU A 85 6.54 -27.44 14.44
C GLU A 85 5.99 -26.00 14.60
N PHE A 86 5.63 -25.36 13.48
CA PHE A 86 5.08 -24.01 13.53
C PHE A 86 3.65 -24.03 14.09
N ALA A 87 3.46 -23.37 15.25
CA ALA A 87 2.15 -23.26 15.89
C ALA A 87 1.20 -22.30 15.19
N GLN A 88 1.74 -21.29 14.49
CA GLN A 88 0.96 -20.26 13.78
C GLN A 88 1.68 -19.76 12.55
N ILE A 89 0.91 -19.34 11.53
CA ILE A 89 1.42 -18.68 10.33
C ILE A 89 0.58 -17.44 10.05
N VAL A 90 1.26 -16.33 9.77
CA VAL A 90 0.62 -15.10 9.25
C VAL A 90 0.92 -14.99 7.77
N SER A 91 -0.12 -14.99 6.94
CA SER A 91 0.04 -14.86 5.49
C SER A 91 -0.38 -13.49 4.99
N PHE A 92 0.31 -12.99 3.96
CA PHE A 92 0.06 -11.71 3.32
C PHE A 92 -0.29 -11.91 1.86
N LEU A 93 -1.30 -11.19 1.37
CA LEU A 93 -1.87 -11.26 0.02
C LEU A 93 -2.74 -12.52 -0.21
N TYR A 94 -3.81 -12.34 -0.99
CA TYR A 94 -4.90 -13.31 -1.15
C TYR A 94 -4.44 -14.73 -1.49
N ARG A 95 -3.42 -14.90 -2.33
CA ARG A 95 -2.95 -16.23 -2.75
C ARG A 95 -2.23 -16.97 -1.62
N ALA A 96 -1.34 -16.27 -0.90
CA ALA A 96 -0.71 -16.82 0.31
C ALA A 96 -1.76 -17.10 1.40
N ASN A 97 -2.79 -16.25 1.52
CA ASN A 97 -3.92 -16.46 2.45
C ASN A 97 -4.67 -17.77 2.14
N TYR A 98 -4.97 -18.04 0.86
CA TYR A 98 -5.61 -19.31 0.47
C TYR A 98 -4.75 -20.52 0.83
N ILE A 99 -3.45 -20.46 0.56
CA ILE A 99 -2.51 -21.55 0.83
C ILE A 99 -2.39 -21.80 2.34
N ASN A 100 -2.32 -20.76 3.15
CA ASN A 100 -2.27 -20.87 4.60
C ASN A 100 -3.53 -21.55 5.14
N ILE A 101 -4.72 -21.09 4.74
CA ILE A 101 -5.99 -21.69 5.16
C ILE A 101 -6.11 -23.15 4.70
N LEU A 102 -5.77 -23.45 3.43
CA LEU A 102 -5.85 -24.81 2.91
C LEU A 102 -4.83 -25.76 3.59
N SER A 103 -3.69 -25.26 4.05
CA SER A 103 -2.69 -26.10 4.74
C SER A 103 -3.18 -26.60 6.09
N SER A 104 -4.15 -25.91 6.74
CA SER A 104 -4.74 -26.34 8.00
C SER A 104 -5.57 -27.63 7.88
N ILE A 105 -5.96 -28.01 6.66
CA ILE A 105 -6.61 -29.30 6.37
C ILE A 105 -5.63 -30.48 6.59
N PHE A 106 -4.34 -30.26 6.35
CA PHE A 106 -3.30 -31.31 6.43
C PHE A 106 -2.55 -31.32 7.78
N VAL A 107 -2.44 -30.16 8.44
CA VAL A 107 -1.76 -30.01 9.73
C VAL A 107 -2.38 -28.88 10.54
N ARG A 108 -2.68 -29.13 11.80
CA ARG A 108 -3.28 -28.13 12.68
C ARG A 108 -2.25 -27.03 13.03
N HIS A 109 -2.60 -25.79 12.79
CA HIS A 109 -1.87 -24.60 13.19
C HIS A 109 -2.84 -23.41 13.21
N LYS A 110 -2.51 -22.32 13.91
CA LYS A 110 -3.30 -21.09 13.90
C LYS A 110 -3.10 -20.35 12.58
N THR A 111 -4.18 -20.19 11.84
CA THR A 111 -4.18 -19.52 10.52
C THR A 111 -4.54 -18.05 10.68
N ILE A 112 -3.57 -17.16 10.52
CA ILE A 112 -3.75 -15.72 10.53
C ILE A 112 -3.54 -15.22 9.10
N ILE A 113 -4.49 -14.49 8.56
CA ILE A 113 -4.40 -13.95 7.20
C ILE A 113 -4.41 -12.44 7.21
N SER A 114 -3.64 -11.81 6.33
CA SER A 114 -3.60 -10.35 6.19
C SER A 114 -4.12 -9.92 4.82
N GLU A 115 -5.19 -9.10 4.82
CA GLU A 115 -5.74 -8.52 3.61
C GLU A 115 -5.24 -7.09 3.41
N ARG A 116 -4.74 -6.81 2.21
CA ARG A 116 -3.97 -5.61 1.90
C ARG A 116 -4.64 -4.66 0.89
N ILE A 117 -5.71 -5.09 0.25
CA ILE A 117 -6.52 -4.31 -0.70
C ILE A 117 -7.96 -4.76 -0.53
N ALA A 118 -8.95 -3.84 -0.62
CA ALA A 118 -10.36 -4.20 -0.58
C ALA A 118 -10.69 -5.20 -1.70
N PRO A 119 -11.12 -6.45 -1.38
CA PRO A 119 -11.34 -7.48 -2.38
C PRO A 119 -12.43 -7.12 -3.40
N SER A 120 -13.45 -6.36 -3.02
CA SER A 120 -14.49 -5.88 -3.94
C SER A 120 -13.90 -4.99 -5.03
N ALA A 121 -12.98 -4.09 -4.67
CA ALA A 121 -12.30 -3.18 -5.60
C ALA A 121 -11.24 -3.92 -6.43
N MET A 122 -10.46 -4.81 -5.82
CA MET A 122 -9.43 -5.58 -6.52
C MET A 122 -10.01 -6.51 -7.60
N HIS A 123 -11.16 -7.08 -7.32
CA HIS A 123 -11.86 -8.01 -8.20
C HIS A 123 -13.12 -7.37 -8.84
N ALA A 124 -13.12 -6.05 -9.06
CA ALA A 124 -14.23 -5.35 -9.69
C ALA A 124 -14.45 -5.76 -11.16
N SER A 125 -13.40 -6.21 -11.86
CA SER A 125 -13.54 -6.70 -13.24
C SER A 125 -14.46 -7.92 -13.29
N GLY A 126 -15.34 -8.00 -14.29
CA GLY A 126 -16.22 -9.14 -14.51
C GLY A 126 -15.49 -10.41 -15.00
N SER A 127 -14.16 -10.45 -15.03
CA SER A 127 -13.36 -11.55 -15.54
C SER A 127 -13.58 -12.85 -14.74
N THR A 128 -13.41 -13.99 -15.39
CA THR A 128 -13.54 -15.31 -14.75
C THR A 128 -12.61 -15.45 -13.53
N GLY A 129 -11.38 -14.96 -13.63
CA GLY A 129 -10.44 -14.97 -12.51
C GLY A 129 -10.91 -14.13 -11.32
N ALA A 130 -11.52 -12.96 -11.57
CA ALA A 130 -12.11 -12.14 -10.51
C ALA A 130 -13.29 -12.84 -9.82
N LYS A 131 -14.18 -13.49 -10.59
CA LYS A 131 -15.30 -14.28 -10.04
C LYS A 131 -14.81 -15.44 -9.16
N ILE A 132 -13.80 -16.18 -9.62
CA ILE A 132 -13.19 -17.29 -8.86
C ILE A 132 -12.58 -16.76 -7.55
N ASN A 133 -11.83 -15.66 -7.58
CA ASN A 133 -11.24 -15.09 -6.38
C ASN A 133 -12.30 -14.61 -5.39
N LYS A 134 -13.37 -13.94 -5.84
CA LYS A 134 -14.50 -13.58 -4.98
C LYS A 134 -15.13 -14.80 -4.30
N PHE A 135 -15.31 -15.88 -5.05
CA PHE A 135 -15.83 -17.13 -4.52
C PHE A 135 -14.89 -17.76 -3.48
N LEU A 136 -13.58 -17.84 -3.79
CA LEU A 136 -12.58 -18.38 -2.85
C LEU A 136 -12.51 -17.56 -1.55
N ILE A 137 -12.56 -16.23 -1.62
CA ILE A 137 -12.61 -15.39 -0.43
C ILE A 137 -13.82 -15.73 0.43
N LYS A 138 -15.02 -15.82 -0.17
CA LYS A 138 -16.27 -16.15 0.55
C LYS A 138 -16.21 -17.49 1.30
N ILE A 139 -15.59 -18.52 0.70
CA ILE A 139 -15.57 -19.86 1.29
C ILE A 139 -14.37 -20.13 2.19
N LEU A 140 -13.23 -19.45 1.96
CA LEU A 140 -12.00 -19.73 2.69
C LEU A 140 -11.80 -18.78 3.87
N TYR A 141 -12.01 -17.47 3.71
CA TYR A 141 -11.67 -16.50 4.76
C TYR A 141 -12.42 -16.74 6.08
N GLY A 142 -13.64 -17.27 6.01
CA GLY A 142 -14.40 -17.71 7.18
C GLY A 142 -13.79 -18.88 7.96
N LYS A 143 -12.76 -19.55 7.40
CA LYS A 143 -12.05 -20.68 8.02
C LYS A 143 -10.71 -20.28 8.67
N ALA A 144 -10.29 -19.03 8.52
CA ALA A 144 -9.12 -18.52 9.23
C ALA A 144 -9.43 -18.29 10.71
N ASP A 145 -8.43 -18.37 11.58
CA ASP A 145 -8.59 -18.06 13.00
C ASP A 145 -8.64 -16.54 13.25
N LEU A 146 -7.95 -15.77 12.42
CA LEU A 146 -7.91 -14.31 12.51
C LEU A 146 -7.67 -13.67 11.14
N VAL A 147 -8.37 -12.58 10.85
CA VAL A 147 -8.12 -11.72 9.68
C VAL A 147 -7.55 -10.38 10.14
N ILE A 148 -6.39 -10.01 9.63
CA ILE A 148 -5.78 -8.69 9.80
C ILE A 148 -6.10 -7.87 8.54
N SER A 149 -6.89 -6.82 8.68
CA SER A 149 -7.14 -5.84 7.62
C SER A 149 -6.21 -4.64 7.78
N VAL A 150 -5.64 -4.12 6.69
CA VAL A 150 -4.74 -2.96 6.77
C VAL A 150 -5.49 -1.63 6.90
N SER A 151 -6.82 -1.67 6.85
CA SER A 151 -7.68 -0.50 7.02
C SER A 151 -9.08 -0.92 7.49
N GLN A 152 -9.81 -0.01 8.13
CA GLN A 152 -11.20 -0.25 8.54
C GLN A 152 -12.11 -0.49 7.33
N ALA A 153 -11.86 0.23 6.23
CA ALA A 153 -12.66 0.05 5.01
C ALA A 153 -12.50 -1.36 4.43
N ILE A 154 -11.29 -1.96 4.47
CA ILE A 154 -11.09 -3.37 4.06
C ILE A 154 -11.83 -4.31 4.99
N ARG A 155 -11.78 -4.10 6.30
CA ARG A 155 -12.53 -4.89 7.27
C ARG A 155 -14.04 -4.84 6.97
N LEU A 156 -14.58 -3.65 6.71
CA LEU A 156 -15.98 -3.48 6.35
C LEU A 156 -16.35 -4.14 5.02
N ASP A 157 -15.46 -4.06 4.02
CA ASP A 157 -15.64 -4.73 2.72
C ASP A 157 -15.75 -6.24 2.89
N LEU A 158 -14.89 -6.86 3.70
CA LEU A 158 -14.93 -8.29 3.99
C LEU A 158 -16.23 -8.70 4.70
N ILE A 159 -16.71 -7.90 5.65
CA ILE A 159 -17.96 -8.19 6.36
C ILE A 159 -19.17 -8.03 5.43
N LYS A 160 -19.27 -6.90 4.73
CA LYS A 160 -20.47 -6.54 3.94
C LYS A 160 -20.58 -7.35 2.65
N ASN A 161 -19.47 -7.49 1.91
CA ASN A 161 -19.48 -8.04 0.56
C ASN A 161 -19.08 -9.53 0.51
N PHE A 162 -18.36 -10.01 1.52
CA PHE A 162 -17.89 -11.41 1.58
C PHE A 162 -18.44 -12.19 2.76
N HIS A 163 -19.22 -11.56 3.64
CA HIS A 163 -19.87 -12.17 4.80
C HIS A 163 -18.90 -12.93 5.72
N THR A 164 -17.68 -12.39 5.86
CA THR A 164 -16.64 -12.99 6.69
C THR A 164 -16.99 -12.83 8.16
N SER A 165 -17.32 -13.93 8.83
CA SER A 165 -17.69 -13.98 10.26
C SER A 165 -16.50 -14.17 11.20
N THR A 166 -15.31 -14.46 10.67
CA THR A 166 -14.06 -14.64 11.43
C THR A 166 -13.71 -13.38 12.22
N LYS A 167 -13.09 -13.54 13.39
CA LYS A 167 -12.52 -12.45 14.16
C LYS A 167 -11.61 -11.60 13.28
N GLN A 168 -11.84 -10.28 13.28
CA GLN A 168 -11.09 -9.34 12.47
C GLN A 168 -10.48 -8.25 13.34
N VAL A 169 -9.25 -7.89 13.03
CA VAL A 169 -8.54 -6.75 13.62
C VAL A 169 -8.03 -5.83 12.51
N VAL A 170 -7.89 -4.57 12.80
CA VAL A 170 -7.25 -3.62 11.89
C VAL A 170 -5.88 -3.28 12.43
N VAL A 171 -4.84 -3.48 11.61
CA VAL A 171 -3.47 -3.08 11.92
C VAL A 171 -2.90 -2.35 10.71
N TYR A 172 -2.61 -1.09 10.87
CA TYR A 172 -2.09 -0.23 9.80
C TYR A 172 -0.65 -0.61 9.40
N ASN A 173 -0.17 -0.01 8.32
CA ASN A 173 1.20 -0.21 7.87
C ASN A 173 2.20 0.47 8.81
N PRO A 174 3.32 -0.19 9.16
CA PRO A 174 4.40 0.41 9.93
C PRO A 174 5.31 1.28 9.08
N TYR A 175 5.70 2.44 9.60
CA TYR A 175 6.69 3.33 8.97
C TYR A 175 7.82 3.63 9.95
N ASP A 176 9.05 3.39 9.50
CA ASP A 176 10.26 3.78 10.22
C ASP A 176 10.55 5.27 9.94
N LEU A 177 9.97 6.12 10.77
CA LEU A 177 10.05 7.58 10.60
C LEU A 177 11.48 8.11 10.79
N GLU A 178 12.29 7.48 11.62
CA GLU A 178 13.70 7.83 11.82
C GLU A 178 14.48 7.58 10.53
N LYS A 179 14.28 6.40 9.93
CA LYS A 179 14.89 6.06 8.63
C LYS A 179 14.40 6.98 7.51
N ILE A 180 13.09 7.30 7.46
CA ILE A 180 12.53 8.24 6.48
C ILE A 180 13.25 9.60 6.62
N TYR A 181 13.37 10.13 7.83
CA TYR A 181 14.06 11.39 8.09
C TYR A 181 15.52 11.36 7.64
N LEU A 182 16.28 10.33 8.02
CA LEU A 182 17.68 10.18 7.63
C LEU A 182 17.85 10.09 6.10
N GLN A 183 16.98 9.35 5.43
CA GLN A 183 17.02 9.17 3.99
C GLN A 183 16.54 10.41 3.21
N SER A 184 15.66 11.22 3.79
CA SER A 184 15.15 12.45 3.20
C SER A 184 16.20 13.55 3.06
N ASN A 185 17.26 13.51 3.89
CA ASN A 185 18.35 14.47 3.88
C ASN A 185 19.45 14.14 2.84
N LYS A 186 19.32 13.01 2.12
CA LYS A 186 20.30 12.66 1.09
C LYS A 186 20.19 13.56 -0.13
N ASN A 187 21.34 13.81 -0.77
CA ASN A 187 21.41 14.60 -1.99
C ASN A 187 20.68 13.90 -3.16
N ILE A 188 19.97 14.68 -3.98
CA ILE A 188 19.19 14.18 -5.13
C ILE A 188 19.85 14.44 -6.49
N GLY A 189 20.90 15.23 -6.56
CA GLY A 189 21.59 15.58 -7.83
C GLY A 189 20.79 16.44 -8.80
N ILE A 190 19.56 16.83 -8.45
CA ILE A 190 18.69 17.76 -9.22
C ILE A 190 18.21 18.87 -8.31
N ASN A 191 17.97 20.05 -8.89
CA ASN A 191 17.39 21.17 -8.13
C ASN A 191 15.87 21.11 -8.19
N ILE A 192 15.23 20.88 -7.04
CA ILE A 192 13.77 20.95 -6.89
C ILE A 192 13.46 22.23 -6.10
N ASN A 193 12.72 23.14 -6.71
CA ASN A 193 12.31 24.38 -6.06
C ASN A 193 11.08 24.17 -5.17
N GLN A 194 10.72 25.18 -4.38
CA GLN A 194 9.55 25.10 -3.49
C GLN A 194 8.21 25.07 -4.23
N LYS A 195 8.15 25.56 -5.49
CA LYS A 195 6.95 25.46 -6.35
C LYS A 195 6.92 24.10 -7.04
N SER A 196 6.83 23.03 -6.25
CA SER A 196 6.90 21.66 -6.74
C SER A 196 5.79 20.77 -6.18
N ILE A 197 5.24 19.99 -7.08
CA ILE A 197 4.23 18.95 -6.81
C ILE A 197 4.87 17.60 -7.14
N ILE A 198 4.61 16.58 -6.34
CA ILE A 198 5.13 15.24 -6.58
C ILE A 198 4.04 14.18 -6.41
N THR A 199 4.10 13.16 -7.25
CA THR A 199 3.38 11.89 -7.05
C THR A 199 4.37 10.73 -7.08
N ALA A 200 4.12 9.69 -6.30
CA ALA A 200 5.01 8.52 -6.21
C ALA A 200 4.22 7.21 -6.28
N GLY A 201 4.74 6.26 -7.07
CA GLY A 201 4.18 4.93 -7.21
C GLY A 201 4.29 4.37 -8.61
N THR A 202 3.86 3.11 -8.77
CA THR A 202 3.84 2.43 -10.08
C THR A 202 2.99 3.19 -11.10
N LEU A 203 3.52 3.44 -12.28
CA LEU A 203 2.80 4.13 -13.36
C LEU A 203 1.82 3.16 -14.04
N CYS A 204 0.57 3.12 -13.54
CA CYS A 204 -0.47 2.18 -13.99
C CYS A 204 -1.88 2.77 -13.88
N ASP A 205 -2.86 2.13 -14.52
CA ASP A 205 -4.25 2.62 -14.60
C ASP A 205 -4.88 2.78 -13.20
N ARG A 206 -4.55 1.94 -12.24
CA ARG A 206 -5.05 2.02 -10.87
C ARG A 206 -4.59 3.28 -10.15
N LYS A 207 -3.33 3.70 -10.36
CA LYS A 207 -2.76 4.92 -9.76
C LYS A 207 -3.16 6.21 -10.49
N ASN A 208 -3.69 6.08 -11.70
CA ASN A 208 -4.34 7.12 -12.49
C ASN A 208 -3.58 8.45 -12.58
N GLN A 209 -2.27 8.38 -12.88
CA GLN A 209 -1.45 9.58 -13.06
C GLN A 209 -1.94 10.47 -14.21
N GLN A 210 -2.75 9.92 -15.14
CA GLN A 210 -3.39 10.73 -16.20
C GLN A 210 -4.30 11.80 -15.61
N LEU A 211 -5.06 11.48 -14.54
CA LEU A 211 -5.89 12.44 -13.83
C LEU A 211 -5.05 13.58 -13.26
N ILE A 212 -3.89 13.23 -12.68
CA ILE A 212 -2.95 14.20 -12.11
C ILE A 212 -2.39 15.14 -13.19
N LEU A 213 -1.97 14.60 -14.36
CA LEU A 213 -1.48 15.42 -15.47
C LEU A 213 -2.55 16.39 -15.98
N ARG A 214 -3.78 15.93 -16.15
CA ARG A 214 -4.91 16.77 -16.58
C ARG A 214 -5.25 17.86 -15.55
N ALA A 215 -5.24 17.53 -14.27
CA ALA A 215 -5.46 18.51 -13.23
C ALA A 215 -4.32 19.54 -13.16
N PHE A 216 -3.07 19.10 -13.26
CA PHE A 216 -1.89 19.95 -13.29
C PHE A 216 -1.88 20.92 -14.50
N ALA A 217 -2.31 20.48 -15.67
CA ALA A 217 -2.41 21.35 -16.85
C ALA A 217 -3.34 22.57 -16.62
N ASN A 218 -4.30 22.47 -15.70
CA ASN A 218 -5.33 23.48 -15.42
C ASN A 218 -5.07 24.30 -14.14
N ILE A 219 -3.90 24.19 -13.50
CA ILE A 219 -3.56 25.04 -12.35
C ILE A 219 -3.31 26.49 -12.78
N ASN A 220 -3.56 27.43 -11.88
CA ASN A 220 -3.45 28.87 -12.17
C ASN A 220 -1.99 29.34 -12.25
N ASP A 221 -1.14 28.94 -11.28
CA ASP A 221 0.29 29.32 -11.25
C ASP A 221 1.13 28.37 -12.11
N LYS A 222 1.51 28.83 -13.30
CA LYS A 222 2.31 28.05 -14.26
C LYS A 222 3.80 27.93 -13.90
N GLU A 223 4.26 28.47 -12.78
CA GLU A 223 5.63 28.29 -12.32
C GLU A 223 5.84 26.95 -11.60
N TYR A 224 4.75 26.30 -11.16
CA TYR A 224 4.86 25.00 -10.54
C TYR A 224 5.36 23.92 -11.50
N THR A 225 6.10 22.96 -10.94
CA THR A 225 6.59 21.77 -11.65
C THR A 225 5.99 20.52 -11.04
N LEU A 226 5.76 19.48 -11.86
CA LEU A 226 5.22 18.20 -11.43
C LEU A 226 6.28 17.10 -11.61
N TYR A 227 6.54 16.36 -10.56
CA TYR A 227 7.45 15.23 -10.55
C TYR A 227 6.67 13.91 -10.43
N LEU A 228 6.95 12.95 -11.33
CA LEU A 228 6.42 11.59 -11.28
C LEU A 228 7.54 10.64 -10.89
N LEU A 229 7.49 10.11 -9.67
CA LEU A 229 8.47 9.16 -9.15
C LEU A 229 7.91 7.74 -9.24
N GLY A 230 8.54 6.90 -10.04
CA GLY A 230 8.16 5.51 -10.28
C GLY A 230 8.31 5.09 -11.72
N LYS A 231 8.10 3.80 -11.97
CA LYS A 231 8.09 3.18 -13.31
C LYS A 231 6.79 2.40 -13.52
N GLY A 232 6.44 2.12 -14.76
CA GLY A 232 5.30 1.27 -15.07
C GLY A 232 4.88 1.33 -16.53
N LYS A 233 3.94 0.44 -16.88
CA LYS A 233 3.49 0.26 -18.27
C LYS A 233 2.88 1.51 -18.92
N ASN A 234 2.43 2.47 -18.10
CA ASN A 234 1.78 3.69 -18.59
C ASN A 234 2.75 4.85 -18.86
N GLU A 235 4.05 4.70 -18.61
CA GLU A 235 5.00 5.81 -18.75
C GLU A 235 4.96 6.47 -20.13
N SER A 236 5.05 5.69 -21.20
CA SER A 236 5.00 6.22 -22.57
C SER A 236 3.69 6.97 -22.86
N LYS A 237 2.56 6.43 -22.35
CA LYS A 237 1.25 7.08 -22.49
C LYS A 237 1.18 8.40 -21.72
N LEU A 238 1.77 8.46 -20.54
CA LEU A 238 1.81 9.67 -19.71
C LEU A 238 2.71 10.76 -20.33
N ARG A 239 3.86 10.37 -20.89
CA ARG A 239 4.73 11.31 -21.63
C ARG A 239 4.02 11.89 -22.84
N LYS A 240 3.32 11.06 -23.62
CA LYS A 240 2.52 11.52 -24.76
C LYS A 240 1.42 12.49 -24.29
N LEU A 241 0.72 12.17 -23.22
CA LEU A 241 -0.32 13.04 -22.66
C LEU A 241 0.24 14.38 -22.19
N SER A 242 1.46 14.42 -21.61
CA SER A 242 2.06 15.71 -21.20
C SER A 242 2.35 16.63 -22.38
N VAL A 243 2.74 16.09 -23.53
CA VAL A 243 2.91 16.84 -24.78
C VAL A 243 1.55 17.33 -25.30
N GLU A 244 0.54 16.45 -25.36
CA GLU A 244 -0.82 16.80 -25.81
C GLU A 244 -1.44 17.92 -24.94
N LEU A 245 -1.07 18.01 -23.67
CA LEU A 245 -1.53 19.04 -22.73
C LEU A 245 -0.64 20.32 -22.74
N GLY A 246 0.47 20.33 -23.47
CA GLY A 246 1.42 21.46 -23.53
C GLY A 246 2.17 21.70 -22.19
N ILE A 247 2.39 20.65 -21.41
CA ILE A 247 3.04 20.75 -20.08
C ILE A 247 4.34 19.95 -19.98
N GLU A 248 4.85 19.41 -21.09
CA GLU A 248 6.04 18.54 -21.13
C GLU A 248 7.27 19.18 -20.48
N ASN A 249 7.43 20.51 -20.61
CA ASN A 249 8.54 21.27 -20.02
C ASN A 249 8.42 21.49 -18.49
N LYS A 250 7.27 21.14 -17.91
CA LYS A 250 6.96 21.26 -16.46
C LYS A 250 6.76 19.93 -15.78
N VAL A 251 6.83 18.80 -16.51
CA VAL A 251 6.59 17.46 -16.00
C VAL A 251 7.85 16.62 -16.09
N PHE A 252 8.36 16.17 -14.95
CA PHE A 252 9.60 15.42 -14.84
C PHE A 252 9.34 13.98 -14.38
N PHE A 253 9.74 13.01 -15.21
CA PHE A 253 9.67 11.59 -14.88
C PHE A 253 11.00 11.17 -14.26
N LEU A 254 11.01 10.93 -12.96
CA LEU A 254 12.23 10.62 -12.19
C LEU A 254 12.65 9.14 -12.26
N GLY A 255 11.76 8.28 -12.82
CA GLY A 255 12.01 6.85 -12.79
C GLY A 255 11.80 6.24 -11.40
N PHE A 256 12.26 5.02 -11.21
CA PHE A 256 12.24 4.33 -9.91
C PHE A 256 13.50 4.69 -9.11
N ASP A 257 13.30 5.03 -7.85
CA ASP A 257 14.38 5.17 -6.88
C ASP A 257 14.00 4.45 -5.58
N SER A 258 14.92 3.69 -5.02
CA SER A 258 14.74 2.97 -3.76
C SER A 258 14.62 3.90 -2.54
N ASN A 259 15.07 5.15 -2.68
CA ASN A 259 14.92 6.21 -1.68
C ASN A 259 14.01 7.34 -2.20
N PRO A 260 12.68 7.18 -2.15
CA PRO A 260 11.74 8.22 -2.57
C PRO A 260 11.78 9.46 -1.67
N TYR A 261 12.21 9.32 -0.42
CA TYR A 261 12.11 10.36 0.61
C TYR A 261 12.95 11.59 0.30
N LYS A 262 14.11 11.43 -0.35
CA LYS A 262 14.96 12.54 -0.75
C LYS A 262 14.29 13.49 -1.76
N TYR A 263 13.34 12.98 -2.56
CA TYR A 263 12.51 13.79 -3.47
C TYR A 263 11.29 14.35 -2.77
N LEU A 264 10.57 13.50 -2.00
CA LEU A 264 9.37 13.91 -1.27
C LEU A 264 9.65 15.09 -0.33
N SER A 265 10.79 15.08 0.38
CA SER A 265 11.17 16.14 1.32
C SER A 265 11.50 17.49 0.66
N LYS A 266 11.68 17.52 -0.65
CA LYS A 266 11.95 18.76 -1.41
C LYS A 266 10.70 19.34 -2.07
N CYS A 267 9.61 18.59 -2.12
CA CYS A 267 8.37 19.02 -2.75
C CYS A 267 7.38 19.58 -1.70
N SER A 268 6.67 20.64 -2.08
CA SER A 268 5.71 21.29 -1.17
C SER A 268 4.35 20.57 -1.12
N ILE A 269 3.93 19.96 -2.22
CA ILE A 269 2.63 19.29 -2.36
C ILE A 269 2.84 17.85 -2.87
N PHE A 270 2.23 16.90 -2.21
CA PHE A 270 2.08 15.54 -2.71
C PHE A 270 0.65 15.33 -3.22
N ILE A 271 0.53 14.76 -4.42
CA ILE A 271 -0.77 14.50 -5.03
C ILE A 271 -0.95 13.02 -5.36
N PHE A 272 -2.12 12.48 -5.04
CA PHE A 272 -2.45 11.08 -5.22
C PHE A 272 -3.79 10.91 -5.93
N GLY A 273 -3.78 10.34 -7.14
CA GLY A 273 -4.96 10.25 -8.03
C GLY A 273 -5.56 8.86 -8.11
N SER A 274 -5.26 7.94 -7.19
CA SER A 274 -5.60 6.52 -7.30
C SER A 274 -7.11 6.26 -7.35
N ASN A 275 -7.48 5.24 -8.11
CA ASN A 275 -8.86 4.73 -8.19
C ASN A 275 -9.19 3.73 -7.07
N ALA A 276 -8.20 3.03 -6.53
CA ALA A 276 -8.36 2.06 -5.45
C ALA A 276 -7.02 1.80 -4.74
N GLU A 277 -7.07 1.67 -3.41
CA GLU A 277 -5.92 1.37 -2.55
C GLU A 277 -6.29 0.36 -1.45
N GLY A 278 -5.30 -0.03 -0.68
CA GLY A 278 -5.51 -0.69 0.61
C GLY A 278 -5.22 0.28 1.75
N PHE A 279 -3.94 0.63 1.89
CA PHE A 279 -3.43 1.70 2.74
C PHE A 279 -2.23 2.30 2.00
N PRO A 280 -2.37 3.50 1.41
CA PRO A 280 -1.39 4.03 0.45
C PRO A 280 -0.09 4.46 1.12
N ASN A 281 0.95 3.62 1.03
CA ASN A 281 2.26 3.90 1.64
C ASN A 281 2.83 5.25 1.20
N ALA A 282 2.78 5.56 -0.10
CA ALA A 282 3.34 6.80 -0.62
C ALA A 282 2.70 8.07 -0.03
N LEU A 283 1.40 8.00 0.34
CA LEU A 283 0.70 9.10 1.00
C LEU A 283 1.30 9.35 2.40
N VAL A 284 1.41 8.31 3.23
CA VAL A 284 1.97 8.45 4.59
C VAL A 284 3.45 8.84 4.54
N GLU A 285 4.20 8.34 3.57
CA GLU A 285 5.61 8.68 3.36
C GLU A 285 5.79 10.16 2.99
N ALA A 286 4.93 10.68 2.12
CA ALA A 286 4.91 12.11 1.78
C ALA A 286 4.54 12.98 3.00
N MET A 287 3.56 12.52 3.79
CA MET A 287 3.20 13.17 5.06
C MET A 287 4.38 13.22 6.04
N ALA A 288 5.09 12.10 6.20
CA ALA A 288 6.29 12.02 7.04
C ALA A 288 7.42 12.94 6.56
N CYS A 289 7.54 13.12 5.23
CA CYS A 289 8.50 14.06 4.62
C CYS A 289 8.06 15.52 4.70
N GLY A 290 6.83 15.81 5.14
CA GLY A 290 6.33 17.17 5.34
C GLY A 290 5.69 17.79 4.09
N CYS A 291 5.20 17.02 3.14
CA CYS A 291 4.35 17.52 2.06
C CYS A 291 2.95 17.85 2.59
N ALA A 292 2.35 18.94 2.11
CA ALA A 292 0.89 19.07 2.14
C ALA A 292 0.30 18.06 1.15
N VAL A 293 -0.76 17.34 1.53
CA VAL A 293 -1.20 16.18 0.75
C VAL A 293 -2.62 16.34 0.22
N ILE A 294 -2.80 15.94 -1.04
CA ILE A 294 -4.09 15.82 -1.71
C ILE A 294 -4.25 14.37 -2.16
N SER A 295 -5.39 13.78 -1.90
CA SER A 295 -5.69 12.42 -2.36
C SER A 295 -7.12 12.30 -2.88
N THR A 296 -7.31 11.48 -3.90
CA THR A 296 -8.66 10.97 -4.20
C THR A 296 -9.19 10.18 -3.02
N ASP A 297 -10.50 10.30 -2.76
CA ASP A 297 -11.24 9.55 -1.74
C ASP A 297 -11.60 8.14 -2.24
N CYS A 298 -10.57 7.41 -2.69
CA CYS A 298 -10.78 6.05 -3.17
C CYS A 298 -10.97 5.07 -2.00
N LEU A 299 -11.74 4.01 -2.24
CA LEU A 299 -11.88 2.90 -1.31
C LEU A 299 -10.52 2.22 -1.18
N SER A 300 -10.00 2.18 -0.12
CA SER A 300 -9.78 2.30 1.25
C SER A 300 -8.50 3.11 1.53
N GLY A 301 -8.29 3.52 2.77
CA GLY A 301 -7.05 4.14 3.25
C GLY A 301 -7.01 5.66 3.22
N PRO A 302 -7.18 6.38 2.08
CA PRO A 302 -7.04 7.84 2.06
C PRO A 302 -7.90 8.57 3.09
N ARG A 303 -9.20 8.23 3.19
CA ARG A 303 -10.12 8.83 4.17
C ARG A 303 -9.67 8.57 5.61
N GLU A 304 -9.32 7.33 5.94
CA GLU A 304 -8.83 6.95 7.27
C GLU A 304 -7.54 7.68 7.66
N ILE A 305 -6.73 8.06 6.67
CA ILE A 305 -5.47 8.79 6.89
C ILE A 305 -5.74 10.28 7.05
N LEU A 306 -6.54 10.88 6.16
CA LEU A 306 -6.67 12.34 6.04
C LEU A 306 -7.84 12.92 6.81
N SER A 307 -8.90 12.13 7.05
CA SER A 307 -10.14 12.55 7.73
C SER A 307 -10.64 11.43 8.65
N PRO A 308 -9.85 11.03 9.69
CA PRO A 308 -10.09 9.81 10.48
C PRO A 308 -11.41 9.82 11.25
N ASP A 309 -11.92 11.00 11.63
CA ASP A 309 -13.17 11.15 12.37
C ASP A 309 -14.42 11.18 11.46
N SER A 310 -14.23 11.08 10.13
CA SER A 310 -15.35 11.04 9.18
C SER A 310 -15.93 9.65 9.03
N ASP A 311 -17.16 9.54 8.50
CA ASP A 311 -17.76 8.24 8.19
C ASP A 311 -16.97 7.54 7.07
N ILE A 312 -16.39 6.41 7.40
CA ILE A 312 -15.58 5.59 6.51
C ILE A 312 -16.39 4.96 5.36
N ASN A 313 -17.72 4.87 5.51
CA ASN A 313 -18.63 4.40 4.46
C ASN A 313 -19.01 5.51 3.47
N PHE A 314 -18.70 6.76 3.81
CA PHE A 314 -18.95 7.89 2.94
C PHE A 314 -17.95 7.86 1.77
N SER A 315 -18.43 8.19 0.58
CA SER A 315 -17.61 8.38 -0.62
C SER A 315 -17.93 9.73 -1.21
N LEU A 316 -16.92 10.55 -1.31
CA LEU A 316 -17.01 11.91 -1.84
C LEU A 316 -17.37 11.88 -3.32
N LYS A 317 -18.40 12.68 -3.74
CA LYS A 317 -18.89 12.68 -5.11
C LYS A 317 -18.81 14.03 -5.82
N ASP A 318 -19.11 15.10 -5.10
CA ASP A 318 -19.44 16.38 -5.75
C ASP A 318 -18.44 17.51 -5.50
N ASP A 319 -17.69 17.52 -4.41
CA ASP A 319 -16.75 18.61 -4.08
C ASP A 319 -15.51 18.07 -3.36
N ILE A 320 -14.59 18.97 -3.02
CA ILE A 320 -13.42 18.65 -2.18
C ILE A 320 -13.83 18.63 -0.70
N GLU A 321 -13.15 17.81 0.10
CA GLU A 321 -13.25 17.81 1.55
C GLU A 321 -11.94 18.29 2.17
N LEU A 322 -12.01 19.31 3.00
CA LEU A 322 -10.88 19.76 3.81
C LEU A 322 -10.79 18.87 5.05
N GLY A 323 -10.15 17.72 4.90
CA GLY A 323 -9.92 16.80 6.01
C GLY A 323 -8.96 17.38 7.06
N GLU A 324 -8.86 16.74 8.22
CA GLU A 324 -7.97 17.23 9.29
C GLU A 324 -6.49 17.24 8.87
N PHE A 325 -6.05 16.28 8.05
CA PHE A 325 -4.63 16.08 7.73
C PHE A 325 -4.29 16.26 6.24
N GLY A 326 -5.23 16.70 5.42
CA GLY A 326 -5.04 16.90 3.99
C GLY A 326 -6.38 17.04 3.26
N ILE A 327 -6.33 17.17 1.95
CA ILE A 327 -7.52 17.39 1.13
C ILE A 327 -7.93 16.09 0.43
N LEU A 328 -9.22 15.73 0.51
CA LEU A 328 -9.82 14.65 -0.24
C LEU A 328 -10.59 15.20 -1.45
N THR A 329 -10.54 14.48 -2.57
CA THR A 329 -11.26 14.80 -3.80
C THR A 329 -12.04 13.57 -4.31
N PRO A 330 -13.15 13.75 -5.04
CA PRO A 330 -13.84 12.65 -5.67
C PRO A 330 -12.93 11.86 -6.63
N VAL A 331 -13.09 10.54 -6.66
CA VAL A 331 -12.35 9.67 -7.57
C VAL A 331 -12.65 10.03 -9.03
N GLY A 332 -11.62 10.25 -9.84
CA GLY A 332 -11.74 10.55 -11.27
C GLY A 332 -12.15 11.98 -11.60
N SER A 333 -12.40 12.85 -10.62
CA SER A 333 -12.78 14.24 -10.86
C SER A 333 -11.54 15.12 -11.10
N GLN A 334 -11.30 15.46 -12.37
CA GLN A 334 -10.23 16.39 -12.75
C GLN A 334 -10.48 17.79 -12.17
N GLU A 335 -11.70 18.27 -12.22
CA GLU A 335 -12.10 19.60 -11.74
C GLU A 335 -11.80 19.76 -10.25
N ASN A 336 -12.26 18.83 -9.43
CA ASN A 336 -12.04 18.87 -7.98
C ASN A 336 -10.55 18.68 -7.62
N LEU A 337 -9.82 17.87 -8.37
CA LEU A 337 -8.37 17.73 -8.16
C LEU A 337 -7.63 19.02 -8.51
N THR A 338 -8.04 19.73 -9.57
CA THR A 338 -7.53 21.06 -9.94
C THR A 338 -7.88 22.10 -8.87
N LYS A 339 -9.12 22.07 -8.36
CA LYS A 339 -9.59 22.96 -7.28
C LYS A 339 -8.73 22.81 -6.01
N ALA A 340 -8.49 21.57 -5.60
CA ALA A 340 -7.65 21.26 -4.44
C ALA A 340 -6.19 21.72 -4.63
N LEU A 341 -5.62 21.50 -5.83
CA LEU A 341 -4.29 22.00 -6.17
C LEU A 341 -4.22 23.51 -6.09
N ASN A 342 -5.13 24.23 -6.76
CA ASN A 342 -5.16 25.70 -6.75
C ASN A 342 -5.32 26.26 -5.33
N LEU A 343 -6.10 25.61 -4.47
CA LEU A 343 -6.26 26.00 -3.09
C LEU A 343 -4.91 25.97 -2.34
N LEU A 344 -4.15 24.86 -2.43
CA LEU A 344 -2.85 24.77 -1.77
C LEU A 344 -1.76 25.61 -2.46
N ILE A 345 -1.86 25.86 -3.76
CA ILE A 345 -0.93 26.71 -4.50
C ILE A 345 -1.08 28.17 -4.06
N ASN A 346 -2.32 28.67 -3.99
CA ASN A 346 -2.62 30.06 -3.73
C ASN A 346 -2.55 30.42 -2.23
N ASP A 347 -2.80 29.46 -1.34
CA ASP A 347 -2.74 29.68 0.12
C ASP A 347 -1.51 29.00 0.74
N GLY A 348 -0.43 29.75 0.87
CA GLY A 348 0.81 29.28 1.48
C GLY A 348 0.67 28.93 2.97
N ASN A 349 -0.23 29.63 3.71
CA ASN A 349 -0.47 29.38 5.13
C ASN A 349 -1.21 28.06 5.32
N LEU A 350 -2.26 27.82 4.52
CA LEU A 350 -2.98 26.55 4.53
C LEU A 350 -2.06 25.39 4.14
N ARG A 351 -1.23 25.56 3.13
CA ARG A 351 -0.24 24.57 2.72
C ARG A 351 0.74 24.24 3.85
N ALA A 352 1.27 25.24 4.53
CA ALA A 352 2.18 25.03 5.66
C ALA A 352 1.48 24.35 6.84
N LEU A 353 0.24 24.73 7.14
CA LEU A 353 -0.58 24.08 8.17
C LEU A 353 -0.81 22.59 7.87
N TYR A 354 -1.18 22.27 6.63
CA TYR A 354 -1.37 20.85 6.24
C TYR A 354 -0.06 20.06 6.26
N ALA A 355 1.06 20.66 5.86
CA ALA A 355 2.38 20.02 5.97
C ALA A 355 2.73 19.65 7.42
N GLN A 356 2.46 20.56 8.37
CA GLN A 356 2.67 20.32 9.79
C GLN A 356 1.73 19.23 10.34
N LYS A 357 0.44 19.32 10.04
CA LYS A 357 -0.58 18.33 10.45
C LYS A 357 -0.27 16.94 9.88
N ALA A 358 0.12 16.87 8.61
CA ALA A 358 0.50 15.65 7.94
C ALA A 358 1.67 14.94 8.67
N LYS A 359 2.73 15.68 9.01
CA LYS A 359 3.85 15.14 9.81
C LYS A 359 3.39 14.58 11.15
N ARG A 360 2.50 15.29 11.86
CA ARG A 360 1.93 14.81 13.13
C ARG A 360 1.17 13.50 12.93
N ARG A 361 0.31 13.43 11.91
CA ARG A 361 -0.48 12.23 11.60
C ARG A 361 0.38 11.01 11.26
N ALA A 362 1.49 11.20 10.54
CA ALA A 362 2.41 10.11 10.21
C ALA A 362 2.95 9.38 11.46
N ASN A 363 3.05 10.05 12.62
CA ASN A 363 3.49 9.42 13.87
C ASN A 363 2.51 8.35 14.39
N ASP A 364 1.23 8.44 14.02
CA ASP A 364 0.25 7.42 14.41
C ASP A 364 0.55 6.05 13.79
N PHE A 365 1.31 6.05 12.71
CA PHE A 365 1.73 4.86 11.96
C PHE A 365 3.21 4.50 12.20
N ASN A 366 3.83 5.04 13.26
CA ASN A 366 5.22 4.75 13.59
C ASN A 366 5.44 3.25 13.81
N VAL A 367 6.54 2.73 13.28
CA VAL A 367 6.90 1.31 13.34
C VAL A 367 6.88 0.77 14.77
N LYS A 368 7.36 1.52 15.76
CA LYS A 368 7.38 1.08 17.18
C LYS A 368 5.97 0.79 17.70
N LYS A 369 4.99 1.65 17.37
CA LYS A 369 3.58 1.47 17.74
C LYS A 369 2.96 0.26 17.06
N ILE A 370 3.07 0.20 15.73
CA ILE A 370 2.46 -0.86 14.92
C ILE A 370 3.07 -2.24 15.20
N ILE A 371 4.38 -2.32 15.47
CA ILE A 371 5.03 -3.56 15.90
C ILE A 371 4.45 -4.04 17.24
N GLY A 372 4.12 -3.12 18.17
CA GLY A 372 3.43 -3.48 19.41
C GLY A 372 2.09 -4.18 19.16
N GLU A 373 1.29 -3.67 18.22
CA GLU A 373 0.01 -4.29 17.83
C GLU A 373 0.22 -5.69 17.21
N TYR A 374 1.22 -5.86 16.34
CA TYR A 374 1.56 -7.17 15.80
C TYR A 374 2.07 -8.14 16.88
N LYS A 375 2.87 -7.69 17.85
CA LYS A 375 3.33 -8.53 18.97
C LYS A 375 2.14 -9.11 19.74
N CYS A 376 1.09 -8.32 20.01
CA CYS A 376 -0.13 -8.82 20.66
C CYS A 376 -0.89 -9.88 19.84
N ILE A 377 -0.72 -9.91 18.52
CA ILE A 377 -1.33 -10.92 17.64
C ILE A 377 -0.51 -12.21 17.64
N PHE A 378 0.82 -12.11 17.73
CA PHE A 378 1.73 -13.24 17.70
C PHE A 378 1.86 -13.95 19.08
N CYS A 379 1.51 -13.27 20.16
CA CYS A 379 1.40 -13.86 21.51
C CYS A 379 0.02 -14.48 21.71
#